data_4ef33b7fdbcfb88d857ad3612388dca8
#
_entry.id   4ef33b7fdbcfb88d857ad3612388dca8
#
_cell.length_a   1.000
_cell.length_b   1.000
_cell.length_c   1.000
_cell.angle_alpha   90.00
_cell.angle_beta   90.00
_cell.angle_gamma   90.00
#
_symmetry.space_group_name_H-M   'P 1'
#
loop_
_entity.id
_entity.type
_entity.pdbx_description
1 polymer ?
#
loop_
_entity_poly.entity_id
_entity_poly.type
_entity_poly.pdbx_seq_one_letter_code
_entity_poly.pdbx_strand_id
1 'polypeptide(L)'
;MINTIFKNIFLVSSFSIYLTTYSLSEITSKAWSAECTEDKKTCLAVIKSEIKNKDNKIQTLATAYIQIGSSKQTKMNLVNKDDQTYKMVEENKNVPVLFVKLPLNADLKKTPAVLIDGKKLGDLSFSHCNQTDGCVTNIIMNNDVIEFFKKGKTMSVLMGIYGIAKNMKIEFPLKNFSKSYAQLIKK
;
A
#
# COMPACT_ATOMS: atom_id res chain seq x y z
N MET A 1 -8.50 -29.36 -80.79
CA MET A 1 -7.67 -29.73 -79.65
C MET A 1 -7.10 -28.41 -79.09
N ILE A 2 -7.76 -27.85 -78.09
CA ILE A 2 -7.37 -26.58 -77.51
C ILE A 2 -7.15 -26.85 -76.05
N ASN A 3 -5.86 -26.78 -75.63
CA ASN A 3 -5.44 -26.88 -74.24
C ASN A 3 -5.58 -25.49 -73.54
N THR A 4 -6.54 -25.40 -72.62
CA THR A 4 -6.72 -24.23 -71.79
C THR A 4 -5.97 -24.43 -70.52
N ILE A 5 -4.90 -23.68 -70.32
CA ILE A 5 -4.09 -23.59 -69.08
C ILE A 5 -4.78 -22.68 -68.12
N PHE A 6 -5.35 -23.20 -67.02
CA PHE A 6 -5.83 -22.41 -65.88
C PHE A 6 -4.65 -21.97 -65.04
N LYS A 7 -4.34 -20.68 -65.02
CA LYS A 7 -3.42 -20.04 -64.14
C LYS A 7 -4.15 -19.76 -62.82
N ASN A 8 -3.88 -20.54 -61.78
CA ASN A 8 -4.33 -20.24 -60.41
C ASN A 8 -3.48 -19.11 -59.86
N ILE A 9 -4.08 -17.95 -59.71
CA ILE A 9 -3.52 -16.81 -58.96
C ILE A 9 -3.87 -17.04 -57.50
N PHE A 10 -2.87 -17.43 -56.70
CA PHE A 10 -2.93 -17.45 -55.24
C PHE A 10 -2.80 -16.03 -54.74
N LEU A 11 -3.91 -15.41 -54.36
CA LEU A 11 -3.93 -14.14 -53.61
C LEU A 11 -3.56 -14.45 -52.16
N VAL A 12 -2.28 -14.26 -51.80
CA VAL A 12 -1.82 -14.29 -50.42
C VAL A 12 -2.27 -12.98 -49.75
N SER A 13 -3.41 -13.02 -49.08
CA SER A 13 -3.87 -11.96 -48.21
C SER A 13 -2.96 -11.85 -46.99
N SER A 14 -2.04 -10.88 -46.99
CA SER A 14 -1.21 -10.57 -45.85
C SER A 14 -2.07 -9.96 -44.74
N PHE A 15 -2.51 -10.82 -43.82
CA PHE A 15 -3.20 -10.40 -42.60
C PHE A 15 -2.17 -9.78 -41.66
N SER A 16 -1.99 -8.46 -41.75
CA SER A 16 -1.14 -7.70 -40.82
C SER A 16 -1.81 -7.72 -39.45
N ILE A 17 -1.33 -8.59 -38.56
CA ILE A 17 -1.71 -8.62 -37.15
C ILE A 17 -1.08 -7.36 -36.52
N TYR A 18 -1.89 -6.34 -36.35
CA TYR A 18 -1.53 -5.20 -35.48
C TYR A 18 -1.49 -5.69 -34.05
N LEU A 19 -0.32 -6.09 -33.59
CA LEU A 19 -0.03 -6.26 -32.17
C LEU A 19 -0.14 -4.88 -31.50
N THR A 20 -1.33 -4.58 -30.96
CA THR A 20 -1.49 -3.46 -30.06
C THR A 20 -0.69 -3.78 -28.80
N THR A 21 0.53 -3.24 -28.72
CA THR A 21 1.32 -3.23 -27.49
C THR A 21 0.54 -2.40 -26.48
N TYR A 22 -0.11 -3.07 -25.55
CA TYR A 22 -0.62 -2.41 -24.35
C TYR A 22 0.59 -1.88 -23.58
N SER A 23 0.80 -0.58 -23.64
CA SER A 23 1.77 0.11 -22.80
C SER A 23 1.33 -0.10 -21.34
N LEU A 24 1.98 -1.03 -20.66
CA LEU A 24 1.87 -1.16 -19.22
C LEU A 24 2.37 0.17 -18.63
N SER A 25 1.47 0.90 -18.00
CA SER A 25 1.86 2.10 -17.26
C SER A 25 2.87 1.70 -16.18
N GLU A 26 4.06 2.26 -16.25
CA GLU A 26 5.13 1.98 -15.31
C GLU A 26 4.76 2.54 -13.94
N ILE A 27 4.62 1.65 -12.95
CA ILE A 27 4.40 2.04 -11.55
C ILE A 27 5.78 2.35 -10.97
N THR A 28 5.98 3.59 -10.55
CA THR A 28 7.23 4.03 -9.91
C THR A 28 6.95 4.43 -8.47
N SER A 29 7.83 4.02 -7.56
CA SER A 29 7.79 4.44 -6.16
C SER A 29 9.17 4.93 -5.77
N LYS A 30 9.21 6.10 -5.10
CA LYS A 30 10.43 6.67 -4.58
C LYS A 30 10.81 6.02 -3.25
N ALA A 31 11.77 6.59 -2.54
CA ALA A 31 12.13 6.16 -1.19
C ALA A 31 11.20 6.81 -0.15
N TRP A 32 11.15 6.23 1.04
CA TRP A 32 10.51 6.85 2.19
C TRP A 32 11.18 8.18 2.53
N SER A 33 10.36 9.17 2.90
CA SER A 33 10.78 10.48 3.37
C SER A 33 10.06 10.82 4.68
N ALA A 34 10.65 11.67 5.50
CA ALA A 34 9.95 12.25 6.65
C ALA A 34 9.41 13.63 6.25
N GLU A 35 8.12 13.82 6.45
CA GLU A 35 7.42 15.08 6.26
C GLU A 35 6.96 15.58 7.63
N CYS A 36 7.44 16.75 8.05
CA CYS A 36 7.11 17.34 9.36
C CYS A 36 6.35 18.65 9.14
N THR A 37 5.47 19.00 10.09
CA THR A 37 4.86 20.32 10.18
C THR A 37 5.94 21.40 10.38
N GLU A 38 5.65 22.66 10.05
CA GLU A 38 6.60 23.77 10.16
C GLU A 38 7.15 23.91 11.59
N ASP A 39 6.30 23.71 12.60
CA ASP A 39 6.68 23.72 14.02
C ASP A 39 7.40 22.43 14.47
N LYS A 40 7.60 21.48 13.55
CA LYS A 40 8.21 20.15 13.78
C LYS A 40 7.54 19.32 14.89
N LYS A 41 6.33 19.68 15.30
CA LYS A 41 5.60 18.93 16.35
C LYS A 41 5.00 17.62 15.84
N THR A 42 4.65 17.54 14.57
CA THR A 42 4.10 16.33 13.97
C THR A 42 4.93 15.96 12.74
N CYS A 43 5.41 14.73 12.71
CA CYS A 43 6.12 14.17 11.57
C CYS A 43 5.43 12.91 11.09
N LEU A 44 5.49 12.70 9.77
CA LEU A 44 5.02 11.48 9.10
C LEU A 44 6.19 10.86 8.35
N ALA A 45 6.31 9.55 8.36
CA ALA A 45 7.12 8.86 7.34
C ALA A 45 6.20 8.52 6.18
N VAL A 46 6.54 8.97 4.97
CA VAL A 46 5.66 8.90 3.79
C VAL A 46 6.36 8.27 2.60
N ILE A 47 5.62 7.50 1.83
CA ILE A 47 6.02 7.04 0.49
C ILE A 47 4.81 7.08 -0.44
N LYS A 48 5.03 7.45 -1.70
CA LYS A 48 4.01 7.49 -2.76
C LYS A 48 4.34 6.48 -3.83
N SER A 49 3.33 5.77 -4.30
CA SER A 49 3.36 4.97 -5.52
C SER A 49 2.69 5.77 -6.62
N GLU A 50 3.38 5.96 -7.74
CA GLU A 50 2.98 6.84 -8.83
C GLU A 50 2.89 6.04 -10.12
N ILE A 51 1.96 6.40 -10.99
CA ILE A 51 1.82 5.85 -12.34
C ILE A 51 1.92 6.99 -13.36
N LYS A 52 2.50 6.70 -14.52
CA LYS A 52 2.41 7.58 -15.68
C LYS A 52 1.19 7.19 -16.50
N ASN A 53 0.32 8.14 -16.79
CA ASN A 53 -0.77 7.93 -17.72
C ASN A 53 -0.28 8.02 -19.19
N LYS A 54 -1.18 7.79 -20.14
CA LYS A 54 -0.88 7.84 -21.58
C LYS A 54 -0.32 9.20 -22.05
N ASP A 55 -0.62 10.27 -21.34
CA ASP A 55 -0.16 11.65 -21.62
C ASP A 55 1.15 11.98 -20.88
N ASN A 56 1.86 10.99 -20.36
CA ASN A 56 3.05 11.14 -19.51
C ASN A 56 2.83 11.95 -18.20
N LYS A 57 1.59 12.18 -17.81
CA LYS A 57 1.27 12.84 -16.54
C LYS A 57 1.42 11.84 -15.39
N ILE A 58 2.11 12.27 -14.35
CA ILE A 58 2.29 11.48 -13.12
C ILE A 58 1.04 11.61 -12.26
N GLN A 59 0.49 10.48 -11.84
CA GLN A 59 -0.64 10.41 -10.90
C GLN A 59 -0.27 9.53 -9.73
N THR A 60 -0.60 9.98 -8.51
CA THR A 60 -0.44 9.14 -7.32
C THR A 60 -1.48 8.02 -7.34
N LEU A 61 -1.01 6.78 -7.38
CA LEU A 61 -1.85 5.59 -7.31
C LEU A 61 -2.23 5.27 -5.86
N ALA A 62 -1.26 5.33 -4.96
CA ALA A 62 -1.44 5.07 -3.54
C ALA A 62 -0.39 5.82 -2.71
N THR A 63 -0.72 6.10 -1.46
CA THR A 63 0.20 6.71 -0.50
C THR A 63 0.21 5.87 0.77
N ALA A 64 1.40 5.47 1.22
CA ALA A 64 1.57 4.88 2.55
C ALA A 64 2.26 5.88 3.46
N TYR A 65 1.77 6.00 4.71
CA TYR A 65 2.42 6.85 5.70
C TYR A 65 2.28 6.26 7.10
N ILE A 66 3.26 6.57 7.94
CA ILE A 66 3.26 6.18 9.34
C ILE A 66 3.16 7.44 10.19
N GLN A 67 2.26 7.39 11.14
CA GLN A 67 2.03 8.41 12.15
C GLN A 67 2.08 7.79 13.54
N ILE A 68 2.57 8.54 14.51
CA ILE A 68 2.44 8.18 15.92
C ILE A 68 1.05 8.59 16.37
N GLY A 69 0.22 7.62 16.67
CA GLY A 69 -1.13 7.80 17.19
C GLY A 69 -1.18 7.49 18.68
N SER A 70 -2.20 8.02 19.37
CA SER A 70 -2.47 7.65 20.76
C SER A 70 -3.47 6.47 20.77
N SER A 71 -3.11 5.41 21.47
CA SER A 71 -4.00 4.26 21.71
C SER A 71 -4.25 4.12 23.20
N LYS A 72 -5.53 4.00 23.57
CA LYS A 72 -5.91 3.65 24.95
C LYS A 72 -5.67 2.17 25.17
N GLN A 73 -4.85 1.84 26.15
CA GLN A 73 -4.64 0.47 26.59
C GLN A 73 -5.13 0.34 28.03
N THR A 74 -5.98 -0.66 28.24
CA THR A 74 -6.42 -1.00 29.62
C THR A 74 -5.45 -2.01 30.20
N LYS A 75 -4.81 -1.65 31.31
CA LYS A 75 -3.94 -2.55 32.06
C LYS A 75 -4.60 -2.89 33.40
N MET A 76 -4.47 -4.14 33.82
CA MET A 76 -4.78 -4.54 35.19
C MET A 76 -3.56 -4.28 36.05
N ASN A 77 -3.66 -3.33 36.98
CA ASN A 77 -2.62 -3.08 37.97
C ASN A 77 -3.06 -3.68 39.31
N LEU A 78 -2.17 -4.47 39.92
CA LEU A 78 -2.36 -4.98 41.27
C LEU A 78 -2.25 -3.79 42.24
N VAL A 79 -3.34 -3.45 42.93
CA VAL A 79 -3.42 -2.32 43.85
C VAL A 79 -3.04 -2.76 45.27
N ASN A 80 -3.47 -3.92 45.67
CA ASN A 80 -3.13 -4.49 46.99
C ASN A 80 -2.67 -5.94 46.81
N LYS A 81 -1.52 -6.29 47.44
CA LYS A 81 -0.94 -7.63 47.38
C LYS A 81 -1.62 -8.62 48.34
N ASP A 82 -2.17 -8.11 49.42
CA ASP A 82 -2.70 -8.94 50.49
C ASP A 82 -4.07 -9.53 50.16
N ASP A 83 -4.90 -8.79 49.43
CA ASP A 83 -6.23 -9.21 49.00
C ASP A 83 -6.36 -9.44 47.49
N GLN A 84 -5.25 -9.38 46.74
CA GLN A 84 -5.20 -9.54 45.28
C GLN A 84 -6.18 -8.62 44.52
N THR A 85 -6.39 -7.42 45.04
CA THR A 85 -7.28 -6.45 44.39
C THR A 85 -6.62 -5.84 43.14
N TYR A 86 -7.28 -5.96 42.02
CA TYR A 86 -6.84 -5.39 40.72
C TYR A 86 -7.69 -4.19 40.35
N LYS A 87 -7.04 -3.14 39.84
CA LYS A 87 -7.70 -1.98 39.28
C LYS A 87 -7.39 -1.89 37.78
N MET A 88 -8.42 -1.70 37.00
CA MET A 88 -8.25 -1.36 35.58
C MET A 88 -7.79 0.08 35.45
N VAL A 89 -6.64 0.30 34.82
CA VAL A 89 -6.09 1.63 34.55
C VAL A 89 -5.98 1.79 33.05
N GLU A 90 -6.61 2.84 32.52
CA GLU A 90 -6.44 3.24 31.13
C GLU A 90 -5.12 4.02 31.01
N GLU A 91 -4.23 3.53 30.15
CA GLU A 91 -2.99 4.20 29.81
C GLU A 91 -3.00 4.61 28.35
N ASN A 92 -2.75 5.89 28.06
CA ASN A 92 -2.55 6.34 26.69
C ASN A 92 -1.13 5.99 26.26
N LYS A 93 -1.03 5.11 25.27
CA LYS A 93 0.26 4.73 24.70
C LYS A 93 0.38 5.27 23.28
N ASN A 94 1.49 5.95 23.03
CA ASN A 94 1.83 6.34 21.66
C ASN A 94 2.29 5.12 20.89
N VAL A 95 1.57 4.82 19.80
CA VAL A 95 1.84 3.67 18.93
C VAL A 95 1.98 4.12 17.48
N PRO A 96 2.92 3.55 16.74
CA PRO A 96 3.00 3.81 15.31
C PRO A 96 1.85 3.09 14.60
N VAL A 97 1.19 3.83 13.72
CA VAL A 97 0.10 3.33 12.87
C VAL A 97 0.50 3.53 11.41
N LEU A 98 0.49 2.47 10.65
CA LEU A 98 0.60 2.53 9.20
C LEU A 98 -0.78 2.83 8.62
N PHE A 99 -0.87 3.86 7.82
CA PHE A 99 -2.01 4.18 6.99
C PHE A 99 -1.65 3.96 5.52
N VAL A 100 -2.60 3.47 4.74
CA VAL A 100 -2.47 3.38 3.29
C VAL A 100 -3.71 3.97 2.64
N LYS A 101 -3.50 5.01 1.83
CA LYS A 101 -4.52 5.59 0.95
C LYS A 101 -4.55 4.80 -0.34
N LEU A 102 -5.67 4.15 -0.62
CA LEU A 102 -5.92 3.29 -1.78
C LEU A 102 -6.88 3.98 -2.76
N PRO A 103 -6.93 3.59 -4.02
CA PRO A 103 -7.91 4.11 -4.98
C PRO A 103 -9.36 3.85 -4.56
N LEU A 104 -10.29 4.71 -4.99
CA LEU A 104 -11.72 4.60 -4.68
C LEU A 104 -12.41 3.34 -5.23
N ASN A 105 -11.81 2.67 -6.20
CA ASN A 105 -12.31 1.43 -6.76
C ASN A 105 -11.94 0.17 -5.94
N ALA A 106 -11.47 0.35 -4.71
CA ALA A 106 -11.23 -0.75 -3.78
C ALA A 106 -12.52 -1.54 -3.50
N ASP A 107 -12.44 -2.87 -3.52
CA ASP A 107 -13.53 -3.74 -3.11
C ASP A 107 -13.58 -3.84 -1.58
N LEU A 108 -14.50 -3.11 -0.97
CA LEU A 108 -14.65 -3.04 0.49
C LEU A 108 -15.06 -4.37 1.14
N LYS A 109 -15.51 -5.34 0.34
CA LYS A 109 -15.83 -6.70 0.83
C LYS A 109 -14.56 -7.56 0.98
N LYS A 110 -13.45 -7.14 0.38
CA LYS A 110 -12.17 -7.85 0.44
C LYS A 110 -11.19 -7.04 1.29
N THR A 111 -10.81 -7.59 2.42
CA THR A 111 -9.83 -6.98 3.31
C THR A 111 -8.48 -6.88 2.62
N PRO A 112 -7.89 -5.66 2.47
CA PRO A 112 -6.56 -5.53 1.93
C PRO A 112 -5.53 -6.14 2.88
N ALA A 113 -4.43 -6.65 2.32
CA ALA A 113 -3.35 -7.24 3.11
C ALA A 113 -2.02 -6.53 2.85
N VAL A 114 -1.22 -6.37 3.90
CA VAL A 114 0.16 -5.88 3.82
C VAL A 114 1.13 -7.05 3.84
N LEU A 115 2.10 -7.02 2.93
CA LEU A 115 3.16 -8.01 2.81
C LEU A 115 4.52 -7.32 2.85
N ILE A 116 5.53 -7.99 3.41
CA ILE A 116 6.94 -7.60 3.28
C ILE A 116 7.68 -8.74 2.58
N ASP A 117 8.35 -8.43 1.47
CA ASP A 117 9.09 -9.38 0.64
C ASP A 117 8.26 -10.63 0.30
N GLY A 118 6.96 -10.42 0.02
CA GLY A 118 5.99 -11.46 -0.33
C GLY A 118 5.37 -12.21 0.85
N LYS A 119 5.84 -12.01 2.09
CA LYS A 119 5.26 -12.62 3.29
C LYS A 119 4.18 -11.72 3.87
N LYS A 120 2.97 -12.26 4.07
CA LYS A 120 1.85 -11.53 4.68
C LYS A 120 2.18 -11.20 6.13
N LEU A 121 2.07 -9.92 6.51
CA LEU A 121 2.21 -9.45 7.88
C LEU A 121 0.87 -9.32 8.58
N GLY A 122 -0.16 -8.90 7.86
CA GLY A 122 -1.48 -8.71 8.44
C GLY A 122 -2.48 -8.14 7.45
N ASP A 123 -3.69 -7.99 7.94
CA ASP A 123 -4.79 -7.39 7.20
C ASP A 123 -4.95 -5.93 7.60
N LEU A 124 -5.26 -5.08 6.61
CA LEU A 124 -5.49 -3.65 6.80
C LEU A 124 -6.98 -3.42 7.02
N SER A 125 -7.34 -2.68 8.06
CA SER A 125 -8.73 -2.29 8.29
C SER A 125 -9.08 -1.03 7.51
N PHE A 126 -10.22 -1.02 6.81
CA PHE A 126 -10.74 0.22 6.22
C PHE A 126 -11.19 1.18 7.33
N SER A 127 -10.71 2.41 7.26
CA SER A 127 -11.12 3.51 8.13
C SER A 127 -12.29 4.28 7.53
N HIS A 128 -12.10 4.76 6.31
CA HIS A 128 -13.13 5.46 5.53
C HIS A 128 -12.75 5.49 4.04
N CYS A 129 -13.73 5.84 3.19
CA CYS A 129 -13.50 6.16 1.78
C CYS A 129 -14.22 7.47 1.44
N ASN A 130 -13.51 8.39 0.79
CA ASN A 130 -14.07 9.64 0.28
C ASN A 130 -13.35 10.07 -1.00
N GLN A 131 -13.89 11.06 -1.71
CA GLN A 131 -13.33 11.52 -2.98
C GLN A 131 -11.95 12.19 -2.85
N THR A 132 -11.65 12.80 -1.71
CA THR A 132 -10.40 13.52 -1.47
C THR A 132 -9.24 12.57 -1.15
N ASP A 133 -9.49 11.57 -0.28
CA ASP A 133 -8.45 10.70 0.25
C ASP A 133 -8.38 9.33 -0.42
N GLY A 134 -9.39 8.96 -1.20
CA GLY A 134 -9.59 7.58 -1.64
C GLY A 134 -10.10 6.71 -0.49
N CYS A 135 -9.73 5.45 -0.48
CA CYS A 135 -10.03 4.53 0.62
C CYS A 135 -8.84 4.44 1.58
N VAL A 136 -9.00 4.94 2.78
CA VAL A 136 -7.95 4.91 3.82
C VAL A 136 -8.06 3.64 4.62
N THR A 137 -6.94 2.94 4.73
CA THR A 137 -6.79 1.72 5.54
C THR A 137 -5.71 1.92 6.58
N ASN A 138 -5.73 1.15 7.66
CA ASN A 138 -4.71 1.22 8.69
C ASN A 138 -4.40 -0.12 9.36
N ILE A 139 -3.24 -0.17 10.02
CA ILE A 139 -2.81 -1.23 10.92
C ILE A 139 -1.87 -0.66 11.99
N ILE A 140 -2.05 -1.08 13.24
CA ILE A 140 -1.11 -0.75 14.32
C ILE A 140 0.16 -1.57 14.12
N MET A 141 1.31 -0.89 14.19
CA MET A 141 2.62 -1.52 14.03
C MET A 141 3.22 -1.82 15.41
N ASN A 142 3.28 -3.10 15.76
CA ASN A 142 4.07 -3.54 16.91
C ASN A 142 5.58 -3.57 16.57
N ASN A 143 6.42 -3.83 17.56
CA ASN A 143 7.88 -3.84 17.36
C ASN A 143 8.32 -4.84 16.31
N ASP A 144 7.70 -6.02 16.24
CA ASP A 144 8.06 -7.05 15.25
C ASP A 144 7.75 -6.58 13.83
N VAL A 145 6.58 -5.96 13.61
CA VAL A 145 6.21 -5.37 12.32
C VAL A 145 7.21 -4.30 11.92
N ILE A 146 7.61 -3.40 12.85
CA ILE A 146 8.62 -2.37 12.59
C ILE A 146 9.95 -2.98 12.17
N GLU A 147 10.39 -4.04 12.85
CA GLU A 147 11.63 -4.73 12.50
C GLU A 147 11.55 -5.43 11.12
N PHE A 148 10.41 -5.99 10.74
CA PHE A 148 10.20 -6.48 9.37
C PHE A 148 10.32 -5.37 8.33
N PHE A 149 9.76 -4.19 8.60
CA PHE A 149 9.90 -3.02 7.72
C PHE A 149 11.35 -2.53 7.62
N LYS A 150 12.12 -2.53 8.71
CA LYS A 150 13.53 -2.12 8.72
C LYS A 150 14.44 -3.06 7.95
N LYS A 151 14.15 -4.37 7.97
CA LYS A 151 14.98 -5.42 7.35
C LYS A 151 14.52 -5.77 5.94
N GLY A 152 13.27 -5.50 5.60
CA GLY A 152 12.68 -5.82 4.31
C GLY A 152 13.14 -4.90 3.19
N LYS A 153 12.91 -5.34 1.96
CA LYS A 153 13.22 -4.59 0.74
C LYS A 153 12.00 -3.91 0.15
N THR A 154 10.86 -4.60 0.18
CA THR A 154 9.62 -4.17 -0.47
C THR A 154 8.41 -4.44 0.41
N MET A 155 7.63 -3.39 0.68
CA MET A 155 6.26 -3.52 1.17
C MET A 155 5.33 -3.63 -0.02
N SER A 156 4.38 -4.56 0.03
CA SER A 156 3.31 -4.67 -0.96
C SER A 156 1.96 -4.62 -0.27
N VAL A 157 1.00 -3.97 -0.92
CA VAL A 157 -0.41 -4.00 -0.51
C VAL A 157 -1.21 -4.75 -1.56
N LEU A 158 -1.87 -5.84 -1.16
CA LEU A 158 -2.83 -6.56 -1.98
C LEU A 158 -4.22 -6.05 -1.68
N MET A 159 -4.94 -5.58 -2.69
CA MET A 159 -6.31 -5.11 -2.55
C MET A 159 -7.21 -5.70 -3.62
N GLY A 160 -8.47 -5.97 -3.27
CA GLY A 160 -9.51 -6.26 -4.25
C GLY A 160 -9.90 -5.01 -5.00
N ILE A 161 -10.26 -5.17 -6.28
CA ILE A 161 -10.87 -4.11 -7.08
C ILE A 161 -12.33 -4.48 -7.29
N TYR A 162 -13.24 -3.52 -7.08
CA TYR A 162 -14.66 -3.74 -7.27
C TYR A 162 -14.98 -4.18 -8.70
N GLY A 163 -15.77 -5.24 -8.84
CA GLY A 163 -16.14 -5.80 -10.14
C GLY A 163 -15.04 -6.60 -10.84
N ILE A 164 -13.86 -6.78 -10.24
CA ILE A 164 -12.74 -7.54 -10.82
C ILE A 164 -12.37 -8.70 -9.90
N ALA A 165 -12.29 -9.91 -10.45
CA ALA A 165 -11.92 -11.10 -9.67
C ALA A 165 -10.46 -11.10 -9.19
N LYS A 166 -9.56 -10.45 -9.95
CA LYS A 166 -8.12 -10.40 -9.67
C LYS A 166 -7.78 -9.27 -8.70
N ASN A 167 -6.95 -9.57 -7.70
CA ASN A 167 -6.42 -8.54 -6.80
C ASN A 167 -5.35 -7.68 -7.50
N MET A 168 -5.30 -6.40 -7.13
CA MET A 168 -4.22 -5.50 -7.48
C MET A 168 -3.13 -5.55 -6.40
N LYS A 169 -1.88 -5.56 -6.84
CA LYS A 169 -0.69 -5.46 -5.98
C LYS A 169 -0.05 -4.10 -6.19
N ILE A 170 0.09 -3.33 -5.12
CA ILE A 170 0.79 -2.03 -5.12
C ILE A 170 2.07 -2.22 -4.32
N GLU A 171 3.21 -1.84 -4.90
CA GLU A 171 4.53 -2.02 -4.28
C GLU A 171 5.14 -0.69 -3.85
N PHE A 172 5.78 -0.73 -2.68
CA PHE A 172 6.49 0.39 -2.08
C PHE A 172 7.87 -0.10 -1.63
N PRO A 173 8.98 0.39 -2.22
CA PRO A 173 10.32 0.04 -1.75
C PRO A 173 10.53 0.54 -0.32
N LEU A 174 11.20 -0.26 0.51
CA LEU A 174 11.52 0.11 1.89
C LEU A 174 12.83 0.90 2.02
N LYS A 175 13.35 1.38 0.90
CA LYS A 175 14.52 2.27 0.86
C LYS A 175 14.28 3.51 1.74
N ASN A 176 15.23 3.81 2.61
CA ASN A 176 15.19 4.92 3.58
C ASN A 176 14.11 4.81 4.67
N PHE A 177 13.39 3.70 4.79
CA PHE A 177 12.38 3.50 5.81
C PHE A 177 12.93 3.77 7.22
N SER A 178 14.00 3.08 7.60
CA SER A 178 14.60 3.20 8.95
C SER A 178 15.01 4.65 9.28
N LYS A 179 15.54 5.40 8.31
CA LYS A 179 15.93 6.81 8.49
C LYS A 179 14.71 7.68 8.71
N SER A 180 13.66 7.52 7.91
CA SER A 180 12.42 8.30 8.00
C SER A 180 11.67 7.97 9.28
N TYR A 181 11.57 6.69 9.64
CA TYR A 181 10.93 6.24 10.87
C TYR A 181 11.64 6.79 12.12
N ALA A 182 12.98 6.80 12.14
CA ALA A 182 13.75 7.33 13.25
C ALA A 182 13.48 8.82 13.53
N GLN A 183 13.04 9.58 12.51
CA GLN A 183 12.67 10.99 12.69
C GLN A 183 11.31 11.17 13.40
N LEU A 184 10.40 10.17 13.29
CA LEU A 184 9.11 10.19 13.98
C LEU A 184 9.26 9.99 15.48
N ILE A 185 10.24 9.19 15.92
CA ILE A 185 10.38 8.75 17.31
C ILE A 185 11.44 9.56 18.08
N LYS A 186 12.12 10.51 17.45
CA LYS A 186 13.13 11.38 18.09
C LYS A 186 12.55 12.53 18.94
N LYS A 187 11.28 12.41 19.35
CA LYS A 187 10.63 13.40 20.22
C LYS A 187 10.57 12.95 21.66
#